data_a59fc07d2bb09922f79bfab35a83788a
#
_entry.id   a59fc07d2bb09922f79bfab35a83788a
#
_cell.length_a   1.000
_cell.length_b   1.000
_cell.length_c   1.000
_cell.angle_alpha   90.00
_cell.angle_beta   90.00
_cell.angle_gamma   90.00
#
_symmetry.space_group_name_H-M   'P 1'
#
loop_
_entity.id
_entity.type
_entity.pdbx_description
1 polymer ?
#
loop_
_entity_poly.entity_id
_entity_poly.type
_entity_poly.pdbx_seq_one_letter_code
_entity_poly.pdbx_strand_id
1 'polypeptide(L)'
;MLFGGVEGGATHSTLALFNDGAEKLVEVEGPGTNLFQIGMEETCHRIAKMCQEAFEKINYPKDSSLTSLGLSLSGCEVEETNEILAQKMVELHPQLVLNKPSVCSDTVGSLLTASDKGGVVLIAGTGSNSLLVNPDGSIARCGGWGHVLGDEGGAWWIAQKAMKVWFDDLDGMTKAPHDTKRVADAIKSYFGVQDRFGLLTYCYDKFDKPHFAGTVFNRSRDTQTTIRI
;
A
#
# COMPACT_ATOMS: atom_id res chain seq x y z
N MET A 1 9.71 -23.18 16.45
CA MET A 1 9.88 -22.60 15.10
C MET A 1 9.23 -21.23 15.06
N LEU A 2 9.71 -20.30 14.22
CA LEU A 2 9.18 -18.94 14.10
C LEU A 2 8.85 -18.67 12.64
N PHE A 3 7.62 -18.20 12.38
CA PHE A 3 7.10 -17.91 11.06
C PHE A 3 6.72 -16.44 10.97
N GLY A 4 7.02 -15.81 9.84
CA GLY A 4 6.68 -14.42 9.59
C GLY A 4 5.75 -14.24 8.39
N GLY A 5 4.85 -13.29 8.50
CA GLY A 5 4.01 -12.83 7.38
C GLY A 5 4.04 -11.31 7.31
N VAL A 6 4.27 -10.79 6.10
CA VAL A 6 4.22 -9.35 5.82
C VAL A 6 3.08 -9.05 4.85
N GLU A 7 2.20 -8.13 5.23
CA GLU A 7 1.29 -7.45 4.31
C GLU A 7 1.88 -6.07 4.03
N GLY A 8 2.10 -5.75 2.76
CA GLY A 8 2.79 -4.52 2.37
C GLY A 8 2.06 -3.71 1.32
N GLY A 9 1.52 -2.58 1.76
CA GLY A 9 0.84 -1.61 0.91
C GLY A 9 1.74 -0.48 0.40
N ALA A 10 1.14 0.49 -0.27
CA ALA A 10 1.82 1.67 -0.77
C ALA A 10 2.24 2.65 0.34
N THR A 11 1.50 2.70 1.44
CA THR A 11 1.66 3.71 2.50
C THR A 11 2.23 3.12 3.78
N HIS A 12 1.80 1.92 4.15
CA HIS A 12 2.22 1.22 5.35
C HIS A 12 2.30 -0.28 5.09
N SER A 13 2.99 -0.98 5.96
CA SER A 13 3.10 -2.43 5.96
C SER A 13 2.96 -2.95 7.38
N THR A 14 2.49 -4.19 7.48
CA THR A 14 2.33 -4.89 8.75
C THR A 14 3.06 -6.23 8.69
N LEU A 15 3.89 -6.51 9.70
CA LEU A 15 4.52 -7.81 9.92
C LEU A 15 3.90 -8.46 11.14
N ALA A 16 3.54 -9.73 11.02
CA ALA A 16 3.15 -10.56 12.17
C ALA A 16 4.06 -11.77 12.27
N LEU A 17 4.47 -12.12 13.51
CA LEU A 17 5.22 -13.33 13.80
C LEU A 17 4.35 -14.34 14.56
N PHE A 18 4.51 -15.60 14.20
CA PHE A 18 3.76 -16.74 14.74
C PHE A 18 4.71 -17.85 15.20
N ASN A 19 4.31 -18.56 16.25
CA ASN A 19 4.95 -19.80 16.65
C ASN A 19 4.43 -21.00 15.82
N ASP A 20 4.95 -22.18 16.07
CA ASP A 20 4.55 -23.46 15.43
C ASP A 20 3.14 -23.93 15.81
N GLY A 21 2.54 -23.36 16.84
CA GLY A 21 1.12 -23.54 17.18
C GLY A 21 0.18 -22.56 16.48
N ALA A 22 0.66 -21.78 15.51
CA ALA A 22 -0.07 -20.70 14.82
C ALA A 22 -0.58 -19.58 15.76
N GLU A 23 0.03 -19.42 16.94
CA GLU A 23 -0.26 -18.32 17.85
C GLU A 23 0.52 -17.07 17.40
N LYS A 24 -0.16 -15.93 17.27
CA LYS A 24 0.47 -14.65 16.97
C LYS A 24 1.23 -14.12 18.17
N LEU A 25 2.53 -13.98 18.04
CA LEU A 25 3.43 -13.52 19.10
C LEU A 25 3.58 -12.01 19.15
N VAL A 26 3.63 -11.37 17.97
CA VAL A 26 3.86 -9.93 17.85
C VAL A 26 3.36 -9.43 16.51
N GLU A 27 3.02 -8.14 16.48
CA GLU A 27 2.75 -7.38 15.27
C GLU A 27 3.57 -6.10 15.28
N VAL A 28 4.12 -5.73 14.12
CA VAL A 28 4.92 -4.53 13.90
C VAL A 28 4.40 -3.82 12.67
N GLU A 29 4.14 -2.54 12.81
CA GLU A 29 3.82 -1.65 11.68
C GLU A 29 5.09 -0.98 11.16
N GLY A 30 5.16 -0.78 9.85
CA GLY A 30 6.27 -0.14 9.16
C GLY A 30 5.83 0.71 7.97
N PRO A 31 6.77 1.40 7.34
CA PRO A 31 6.50 2.19 6.13
C PRO A 31 6.09 1.28 4.97
N GLY A 32 5.43 1.86 3.96
CA GLY A 32 5.00 1.13 2.77
C GLY A 32 6.13 0.38 2.07
N THR A 33 5.82 -0.78 1.50
CA THR A 33 6.76 -1.67 0.79
C THR A 33 6.32 -1.94 -0.65
N ASN A 34 5.61 -0.99 -1.28
CA ASN A 34 5.25 -1.11 -2.69
C ASN A 34 6.52 -1.10 -3.57
N LEU A 35 6.78 -2.22 -4.24
CA LEU A 35 8.00 -2.46 -5.02
C LEU A 35 8.26 -1.42 -6.11
N PHE A 36 7.20 -0.94 -6.80
CA PHE A 36 7.33 0.07 -7.85
C PHE A 36 7.63 1.47 -7.33
N GLN A 37 7.32 1.76 -6.06
CA GLN A 37 7.56 3.08 -5.48
C GLN A 37 8.96 3.23 -4.90
N ILE A 38 9.47 2.20 -4.24
CA ILE A 38 10.71 2.30 -3.46
C ILE A 38 11.85 1.44 -3.99
N GLY A 39 11.58 0.56 -4.95
CA GLY A 39 12.55 -0.37 -5.50
C GLY A 39 12.87 -1.57 -4.61
N MET A 40 13.59 -2.51 -5.17
CA MET A 40 13.76 -3.85 -4.62
C MET A 40 14.63 -3.88 -3.34
N GLU A 41 15.74 -3.14 -3.33
CA GLU A 41 16.67 -3.13 -2.19
C GLU A 41 16.04 -2.47 -0.96
N GLU A 42 15.38 -1.33 -1.14
CA GLU A 42 14.70 -0.64 -0.05
C GLU A 42 13.54 -1.48 0.51
N THR A 43 12.82 -2.20 -0.36
CA THR A 43 11.79 -3.16 0.08
C THR A 43 12.38 -4.22 1.01
N CYS A 44 13.50 -4.84 0.62
CA CYS A 44 14.19 -5.83 1.45
C CYS A 44 14.65 -5.24 2.79
N HIS A 45 15.23 -4.04 2.78
CA HIS A 45 15.70 -3.38 4.01
C HIS A 45 14.58 -3.04 4.97
N ARG A 46 13.45 -2.53 4.48
CA ARG A 46 12.27 -2.23 5.31
C ARG A 46 11.71 -3.50 5.97
N ILE A 47 11.57 -4.57 5.20
CA ILE A 47 11.10 -5.86 5.73
C ILE A 47 12.06 -6.40 6.79
N ALA A 48 13.36 -6.39 6.52
CA ALA A 48 14.37 -6.85 7.46
C ALA A 48 14.35 -6.05 8.77
N LYS A 49 14.19 -4.73 8.70
CA LYS A 49 14.06 -3.86 9.85
C LYS A 49 12.83 -4.20 10.69
N MET A 50 11.67 -4.42 10.05
CA MET A 50 10.45 -4.84 10.75
C MET A 50 10.64 -6.19 11.46
N CYS A 51 11.32 -7.16 10.83
CA CYS A 51 11.65 -8.44 11.48
C CYS A 51 12.55 -8.26 12.70
N GLN A 52 13.57 -7.39 12.61
CA GLN A 52 14.45 -7.09 13.73
C GLN A 52 13.69 -6.45 14.90
N GLU A 53 12.82 -5.47 14.62
CA GLU A 53 11.96 -4.85 15.62
C GLU A 53 11.01 -5.88 16.27
N ALA A 54 10.48 -6.81 15.48
CA ALA A 54 9.63 -7.87 15.99
C ALA A 54 10.40 -8.83 16.91
N PHE A 55 11.63 -9.21 16.56
CA PHE A 55 12.50 -10.03 17.41
C PHE A 55 12.80 -9.33 18.74
N GLU A 56 13.09 -8.05 18.73
CA GLU A 56 13.32 -7.25 19.94
C GLU A 56 12.08 -7.23 20.86
N LYS A 57 10.88 -7.02 20.30
CA LYS A 57 9.63 -6.98 21.07
C LYS A 57 9.31 -8.30 21.80
N ILE A 58 9.70 -9.44 21.24
CA ILE A 58 9.48 -10.76 21.88
C ILE A 58 10.72 -11.30 22.60
N ASN A 59 11.76 -10.48 22.76
CA ASN A 59 13.06 -10.87 23.31
C ASN A 59 13.67 -12.11 22.63
N TYR A 60 13.48 -12.24 21.32
CA TYR A 60 14.06 -13.30 20.51
C TYR A 60 15.53 -12.97 20.21
N PRO A 61 16.46 -13.97 20.24
CA PRO A 61 17.86 -13.68 20.01
C PRO A 61 18.10 -12.99 18.64
N LYS A 62 18.96 -11.95 18.62
CA LYS A 62 19.20 -11.12 17.42
C LYS A 62 19.75 -11.90 16.22
N ASP A 63 20.48 -12.99 16.49
CA ASP A 63 21.08 -13.85 15.46
C ASP A 63 20.15 -15.01 15.04
N SER A 64 18.88 -14.93 15.41
CA SER A 64 17.89 -15.95 15.06
C SER A 64 17.34 -15.72 13.67
N SER A 65 16.91 -16.81 13.04
CA SER A 65 16.27 -16.80 11.72
C SER A 65 14.81 -17.20 11.82
N LEU A 66 14.00 -16.65 10.92
CA LEU A 66 12.65 -17.14 10.67
C LEU A 66 12.74 -18.50 9.94
N THR A 67 11.91 -19.44 10.36
CA THR A 67 11.77 -20.72 9.65
C THR A 67 11.22 -20.51 8.24
N SER A 68 10.25 -19.59 8.10
CA SER A 68 9.68 -19.18 6.83
C SER A 68 9.15 -17.75 6.92
N LEU A 69 9.16 -17.05 5.79
CA LEU A 69 8.63 -15.70 5.64
C LEU A 69 7.76 -15.62 4.40
N GLY A 70 6.50 -15.25 4.57
CA GLY A 70 5.56 -14.94 3.50
C GLY A 70 5.48 -13.43 3.29
N LEU A 71 5.55 -13.00 2.03
CA LEU A 71 5.49 -11.60 1.63
C LEU A 71 4.32 -11.39 0.68
N SER A 72 3.30 -10.67 1.12
CA SER A 72 2.13 -10.26 0.37
C SER A 72 2.23 -8.76 0.10
N LEU A 73 2.75 -8.36 -1.06
CA LEU A 73 3.20 -7.00 -1.30
C LEU A 73 2.53 -6.38 -2.53
N SER A 74 2.11 -5.14 -2.38
CA SER A 74 1.69 -4.29 -3.51
C SER A 74 2.88 -4.06 -4.46
N GLY A 75 2.66 -4.25 -5.75
CA GLY A 75 3.72 -4.18 -6.78
C GLY A 75 4.37 -5.53 -7.10
N CYS A 76 3.90 -6.63 -6.49
CA CYS A 76 4.41 -7.99 -6.71
C CYS A 76 3.44 -8.84 -7.54
N GLU A 77 3.00 -8.32 -8.68
CA GLU A 77 2.05 -8.98 -9.57
C GLU A 77 2.70 -9.92 -10.60
N VAL A 78 4.03 -9.87 -10.75
CA VAL A 78 4.78 -10.63 -11.76
C VAL A 78 5.65 -11.68 -11.09
N GLU A 79 5.43 -12.96 -11.40
CA GLU A 79 6.11 -14.11 -10.78
C GLU A 79 7.64 -14.00 -10.87
N GLU A 80 8.16 -13.65 -12.05
CA GLU A 80 9.60 -13.50 -12.26
C GLU A 80 10.21 -12.42 -11.35
N THR A 81 9.50 -11.30 -11.18
CA THR A 81 9.93 -10.23 -10.28
C THR A 81 9.87 -10.67 -8.81
N ASN A 82 8.87 -11.47 -8.45
CA ASN A 82 8.71 -12.01 -7.11
C ASN A 82 9.86 -12.97 -6.75
N GLU A 83 10.26 -13.83 -7.68
CA GLU A 83 11.42 -14.71 -7.51
C GLU A 83 12.73 -13.94 -7.32
N ILE A 84 12.93 -12.86 -8.10
CA ILE A 84 14.11 -11.98 -7.95
C ILE A 84 14.10 -11.28 -6.59
N LEU A 85 12.95 -10.79 -6.13
CA LEU A 85 12.81 -10.17 -4.80
C LEU A 85 13.13 -11.15 -3.67
N ALA A 86 12.58 -12.38 -3.76
CA ALA A 86 12.84 -13.44 -2.79
C ALA A 86 14.33 -13.79 -2.70
N GLN A 87 14.99 -13.90 -3.86
CA GLN A 87 16.44 -14.15 -3.93
C GLN A 87 17.23 -12.97 -3.36
N LYS A 88 16.86 -11.74 -3.71
CA LYS A 88 17.52 -10.52 -3.21
C LYS A 88 17.41 -10.38 -1.69
N MET A 89 16.28 -10.78 -1.11
CA MET A 89 16.09 -10.81 0.35
C MET A 89 17.11 -11.73 1.04
N VAL A 90 17.35 -12.92 0.48
CA VAL A 90 18.37 -13.86 0.98
C VAL A 90 19.79 -13.32 0.82
N GLU A 91 20.08 -12.68 -0.31
CA GLU A 91 21.40 -12.10 -0.57
C GLU A 91 21.74 -10.95 0.40
N LEU A 92 20.81 -10.05 0.65
CA LEU A 92 21.02 -8.90 1.52
C LEU A 92 20.92 -9.23 3.01
N HIS A 93 20.11 -10.21 3.36
CA HIS A 93 19.81 -10.58 4.75
C HIS A 93 19.87 -12.11 4.98
N PRO A 94 21.02 -12.77 4.71
CA PRO A 94 21.12 -14.24 4.70
C PRO A 94 20.82 -14.90 6.03
N GLN A 95 20.98 -14.17 7.14
CA GLN A 95 20.67 -14.70 8.48
C GLN A 95 19.21 -14.55 8.89
N LEU A 96 18.41 -13.81 8.12
CA LEU A 96 17.04 -13.48 8.54
C LEU A 96 16.08 -14.66 8.39
N VAL A 97 16.25 -15.47 7.36
CA VAL A 97 15.36 -16.60 7.03
C VAL A 97 16.16 -17.85 6.73
N LEU A 98 15.67 -19.00 7.21
CA LEU A 98 16.26 -20.31 6.90
C LEU A 98 15.96 -20.77 5.46
N ASN A 99 14.83 -20.33 4.91
CA ASN A 99 14.38 -20.66 3.56
C ASN A 99 14.08 -19.39 2.78
N LYS A 100 14.25 -19.44 1.46
CA LYS A 100 13.85 -18.34 0.56
C LYS A 100 12.39 -17.93 0.83
N PRO A 101 12.09 -16.63 1.00
CA PRO A 101 10.73 -16.18 1.22
C PRO A 101 9.79 -16.53 0.06
N SER A 102 8.52 -16.75 0.38
CA SER A 102 7.45 -16.81 -0.62
C SER A 102 6.89 -15.41 -0.85
N VAL A 103 6.80 -14.97 -2.10
CA VAL A 103 6.33 -13.63 -2.47
C VAL A 103 5.09 -13.74 -3.33
N CYS A 104 4.07 -12.94 -3.04
CA CYS A 104 2.88 -12.79 -3.88
C CYS A 104 2.36 -11.35 -3.82
N SER A 105 1.40 -11.01 -4.69
CA SER A 105 0.73 -9.72 -4.61
C SER A 105 -0.16 -9.61 -3.37
N ASP A 106 -0.43 -8.37 -2.95
CA ASP A 106 -1.34 -8.05 -1.85
C ASP A 106 -2.75 -8.62 -2.07
N THR A 107 -3.22 -8.67 -3.31
CA THR A 107 -4.51 -9.28 -3.67
C THR A 107 -4.51 -10.80 -3.47
N VAL A 108 -3.45 -11.49 -3.87
CA VAL A 108 -3.32 -12.95 -3.67
C VAL A 108 -3.21 -13.28 -2.19
N GLY A 109 -2.38 -12.56 -1.44
CA GLY A 109 -2.24 -12.77 0.00
C GLY A 109 -3.55 -12.54 0.75
N SER A 110 -4.30 -11.48 0.41
CA SER A 110 -5.63 -11.23 0.98
C SER A 110 -6.61 -12.36 0.69
N LEU A 111 -6.57 -12.94 -0.51
CA LEU A 111 -7.43 -14.08 -0.84
C LEU A 111 -7.08 -15.31 0.00
N LEU A 112 -5.80 -15.65 0.12
CA LEU A 112 -5.33 -16.83 0.85
C LEU A 112 -5.70 -16.81 2.33
N THR A 113 -5.90 -15.62 2.91
CA THR A 113 -6.40 -15.50 4.30
C THR A 113 -7.89 -15.76 4.42
N ALA A 114 -8.66 -15.62 3.35
CA ALA A 114 -10.11 -15.71 3.34
C ALA A 114 -10.65 -17.03 2.77
N SER A 115 -9.94 -17.63 1.81
CA SER A 115 -10.44 -18.80 1.08
C SER A 115 -9.32 -19.60 0.42
N ASP A 116 -9.42 -20.91 0.51
CA ASP A 116 -8.61 -21.90 -0.24
C ASP A 116 -9.24 -22.32 -1.58
N LYS A 117 -10.47 -21.87 -1.85
CA LYS A 117 -11.27 -22.26 -3.03
C LYS A 117 -11.40 -21.18 -4.10
N GLY A 118 -10.60 -20.11 -3.96
CA GLY A 118 -10.76 -18.94 -4.79
C GLY A 118 -11.76 -17.93 -4.22
N GLY A 119 -12.03 -16.86 -4.99
CA GLY A 119 -12.90 -15.76 -4.58
C GLY A 119 -12.57 -14.46 -5.28
N VAL A 120 -13.22 -13.39 -4.86
CA VAL A 120 -12.97 -12.03 -5.34
C VAL A 120 -12.31 -11.21 -4.25
N VAL A 121 -11.21 -10.56 -4.60
CA VAL A 121 -10.57 -9.55 -3.75
C VAL A 121 -10.78 -8.18 -4.39
N LEU A 122 -11.17 -7.21 -3.57
CA LEU A 122 -11.24 -5.80 -3.93
C LEU A 122 -10.43 -4.99 -2.93
N ILE A 123 -9.40 -4.31 -3.41
CA ILE A 123 -8.59 -3.39 -2.63
C ILE A 123 -8.91 -1.96 -3.06
N ALA A 124 -9.27 -1.12 -2.09
CA ALA A 124 -9.50 0.32 -2.27
C ALA A 124 -8.84 1.08 -1.11
N GLY A 125 -7.54 1.30 -1.23
CA GLY A 125 -6.71 2.05 -0.30
C GLY A 125 -6.19 3.34 -0.93
N THR A 126 -4.89 3.58 -0.89
CA THR A 126 -4.22 4.68 -1.63
C THR A 126 -4.48 4.57 -3.13
N GLY A 127 -4.36 3.38 -3.70
CA GLY A 127 -4.82 3.01 -5.04
C GLY A 127 -5.95 2.00 -4.98
N SER A 128 -6.26 1.35 -6.11
CA SER A 128 -7.24 0.26 -6.17
C SER A 128 -6.77 -0.89 -7.03
N ASN A 129 -7.24 -2.09 -6.72
CA ASN A 129 -6.99 -3.30 -7.48
C ASN A 129 -8.10 -4.31 -7.23
N SER A 130 -8.39 -5.18 -8.19
CA SER A 130 -9.28 -6.31 -7.99
C SER A 130 -8.81 -7.56 -8.69
N LEU A 131 -9.03 -8.69 -8.04
CA LEU A 131 -8.63 -10.01 -8.49
C LEU A 131 -9.77 -11.00 -8.29
N LEU A 132 -10.08 -11.78 -9.31
CA LEU A 132 -10.90 -12.98 -9.22
C LEU A 132 -9.99 -14.19 -9.39
N VAL A 133 -10.08 -15.13 -8.47
CA VAL A 133 -9.51 -16.47 -8.64
C VAL A 133 -10.65 -17.46 -8.64
N ASN A 134 -10.80 -18.24 -9.71
CA ASN A 134 -11.81 -19.26 -9.84
C ASN A 134 -11.39 -20.56 -9.13
N PRO A 135 -12.34 -21.47 -8.81
CA PRO A 135 -12.00 -22.75 -8.18
C PRO A 135 -11.07 -23.67 -9.00
N ASP A 136 -10.99 -23.46 -10.31
CA ASP A 136 -10.07 -24.15 -11.21
C ASP A 136 -8.68 -23.51 -11.27
N GLY A 137 -8.43 -22.45 -10.46
CA GLY A 137 -7.18 -21.72 -10.42
C GLY A 137 -7.04 -20.66 -11.52
N SER A 138 -8.00 -20.51 -12.42
CA SER A 138 -7.96 -19.43 -13.42
C SER A 138 -8.17 -18.08 -12.77
N ILE A 139 -7.44 -17.05 -13.28
CA ILE A 139 -7.37 -15.73 -12.70
C ILE A 139 -7.91 -14.69 -13.68
N ALA A 140 -8.71 -13.75 -13.19
CA ALA A 140 -9.06 -12.53 -13.89
C ALA A 140 -8.76 -11.30 -13.02
N ARG A 141 -8.18 -10.28 -13.62
CA ARG A 141 -7.82 -9.02 -12.95
C ARG A 141 -8.54 -7.86 -13.60
N CYS A 142 -8.96 -6.89 -12.76
CA CYS A 142 -9.52 -5.62 -13.21
C CYS A 142 -8.93 -4.49 -12.35
N GLY A 143 -8.39 -3.46 -13.01
CA GLY A 143 -7.70 -2.37 -12.32
C GLY A 143 -6.27 -2.70 -11.90
N GLY A 144 -5.73 -1.94 -10.94
CA GLY A 144 -4.35 -2.12 -10.47
C GLY A 144 -3.28 -1.65 -11.46
N TRP A 145 -3.61 -0.69 -12.33
CA TRP A 145 -2.70 -0.12 -13.34
C TRP A 145 -1.94 1.11 -12.85
N GLY A 146 -2.05 1.41 -11.55
CA GLY A 146 -1.43 2.58 -10.96
C GLY A 146 -2.16 3.88 -11.28
N HIS A 147 -1.65 4.97 -10.71
CA HIS A 147 -2.34 6.26 -10.69
C HIS A 147 -2.41 7.00 -12.02
N VAL A 148 -1.64 6.59 -13.02
CA VAL A 148 -1.65 7.21 -14.36
C VAL A 148 -2.76 6.62 -15.23
N LEU A 149 -2.97 5.30 -15.15
CA LEU A 149 -3.88 4.55 -16.02
C LEU A 149 -5.10 3.96 -15.30
N GLY A 150 -5.12 4.00 -13.95
CA GLY A 150 -6.13 3.32 -13.14
C GLY A 150 -6.28 3.95 -11.76
N ASP A 151 -6.41 3.09 -10.74
CA ASP A 151 -6.67 3.43 -9.34
C ASP A 151 -8.08 4.00 -9.09
N GLU A 152 -9.05 3.75 -9.98
CA GLU A 152 -10.43 4.21 -9.83
C GLU A 152 -11.01 3.75 -8.49
N GLY A 153 -11.61 4.70 -7.76
CA GLY A 153 -12.15 4.47 -6.42
C GLY A 153 -11.13 4.40 -5.29
N GLY A 154 -9.83 4.41 -5.60
CA GLY A 154 -8.77 4.62 -4.61
C GLY A 154 -8.72 6.05 -4.11
N ALA A 155 -8.12 6.27 -2.93
CA ALA A 155 -8.08 7.59 -2.30
C ALA A 155 -7.33 8.63 -3.15
N TRP A 156 -6.24 8.23 -3.82
CA TRP A 156 -5.54 9.11 -4.75
C TRP A 156 -6.45 9.57 -5.90
N TRP A 157 -7.18 8.63 -6.53
CA TRP A 157 -8.09 8.94 -7.63
C TRP A 157 -9.21 9.91 -7.19
N ILE A 158 -9.78 9.68 -6.01
CA ILE A 158 -10.80 10.56 -5.44
C ILE A 158 -10.23 11.97 -5.20
N ALA A 159 -9.04 12.05 -4.59
CA ALA A 159 -8.35 13.33 -4.34
C ALA A 159 -8.04 14.07 -5.65
N GLN A 160 -7.47 13.37 -6.62
CA GLN A 160 -7.13 13.92 -7.93
C GLN A 160 -8.38 14.43 -8.67
N LYS A 161 -9.48 13.66 -8.65
CA LYS A 161 -10.76 14.08 -9.24
C LYS A 161 -11.32 15.33 -8.56
N ALA A 162 -11.29 15.39 -7.24
CA ALA A 162 -11.76 16.56 -6.50
C ALA A 162 -10.94 17.81 -6.83
N MET A 163 -9.61 17.70 -6.88
CA MET A 163 -8.73 18.79 -7.31
C MET A 163 -9.01 19.20 -8.76
N LYS A 164 -9.12 18.22 -9.67
CA LYS A 164 -9.38 18.49 -11.10
C LYS A 164 -10.68 19.26 -11.31
N VAL A 165 -11.77 18.85 -10.64
CA VAL A 165 -13.06 19.56 -10.70
C VAL A 165 -12.93 21.00 -10.21
N TRP A 166 -12.22 21.23 -9.10
CA TRP A 166 -11.99 22.57 -8.58
C TRP A 166 -11.16 23.43 -9.55
N PHE A 167 -10.07 22.89 -10.12
CA PHE A 167 -9.22 23.62 -11.04
C PHE A 167 -9.95 23.94 -12.36
N ASP A 168 -10.69 23.00 -12.93
CA ASP A 168 -11.43 23.19 -14.18
C ASP A 168 -12.52 24.28 -14.04
N ASP A 169 -13.18 24.33 -12.88
CA ASP A 169 -14.17 25.38 -12.58
C ASP A 169 -13.51 26.76 -12.50
N LEU A 170 -12.38 26.87 -11.81
CA LEU A 170 -11.62 28.11 -11.69
C LEU A 170 -11.03 28.60 -13.02
N ASP A 171 -10.60 27.68 -13.88
CA ASP A 171 -10.02 28.00 -15.19
C ASP A 171 -11.10 28.21 -16.27
N GLY A 172 -12.37 28.00 -15.92
CA GLY A 172 -13.49 28.14 -16.85
C GLY A 172 -13.54 27.03 -17.92
N MET A 173 -12.83 25.92 -17.72
CA MET A 173 -12.82 24.78 -18.64
C MET A 173 -14.11 23.96 -18.55
N THR A 174 -14.55 23.66 -17.34
CA THR A 174 -15.77 22.91 -17.08
C THR A 174 -16.38 23.38 -15.77
N LYS A 175 -17.66 23.78 -15.80
CA LYS A 175 -18.35 24.23 -14.60
C LYS A 175 -18.53 23.05 -13.64
N ALA A 176 -18.15 23.24 -12.38
CA ALA A 176 -18.36 22.24 -11.34
C ALA A 176 -19.86 21.98 -11.12
N PRO A 177 -20.29 20.73 -10.87
CA PRO A 177 -21.67 20.39 -10.61
C PRO A 177 -22.18 20.95 -9.27
N HIS A 178 -21.27 21.28 -8.35
CA HIS A 178 -21.54 21.82 -7.01
C HIS A 178 -20.52 22.89 -6.64
N ASP A 179 -20.79 23.64 -5.55
CA ASP A 179 -19.84 24.61 -4.99
C ASP A 179 -18.55 23.89 -4.54
N THR A 180 -17.41 24.34 -5.11
CA THR A 180 -16.09 23.78 -4.86
C THR A 180 -15.37 24.40 -3.66
N LYS A 181 -15.96 25.40 -3.00
CA LYS A 181 -15.30 26.16 -1.93
C LYS A 181 -14.76 25.25 -0.79
N ARG A 182 -15.60 24.30 -0.31
CA ARG A 182 -15.20 23.38 0.77
C ARG A 182 -14.04 22.48 0.36
N VAL A 183 -14.04 22.00 -0.89
CA VAL A 183 -12.96 21.19 -1.45
C VAL A 183 -11.67 22.02 -1.53
N ALA A 184 -11.76 23.23 -2.05
CA ALA A 184 -10.64 24.17 -2.14
C ALA A 184 -10.01 24.47 -0.78
N ASP A 185 -10.84 24.80 0.22
CA ASP A 185 -10.38 25.10 1.56
C ASP A 185 -9.73 23.89 2.26
N ALA A 186 -10.29 22.69 2.09
CA ALA A 186 -9.72 21.45 2.61
C ALA A 186 -8.36 21.14 1.98
N ILE A 187 -8.24 21.24 0.66
CA ILE A 187 -6.98 21.00 -0.07
C ILE A 187 -5.91 22.02 0.35
N LYS A 188 -6.24 23.31 0.33
CA LYS A 188 -5.28 24.36 0.75
C LYS A 188 -4.79 24.15 2.19
N SER A 189 -5.69 23.84 3.09
CA SER A 189 -5.36 23.56 4.49
C SER A 189 -4.45 22.33 4.62
N TYR A 190 -4.75 21.25 3.90
CA TYR A 190 -3.98 20.01 3.96
C TYR A 190 -2.55 20.18 3.45
N PHE A 191 -2.37 20.87 2.31
CA PHE A 191 -1.07 21.12 1.72
C PHE A 191 -0.34 22.34 2.34
N GLY A 192 -0.99 23.09 3.22
CA GLY A 192 -0.42 24.30 3.82
C GLY A 192 -0.17 25.43 2.83
N VAL A 193 -0.99 25.55 1.77
CA VAL A 193 -0.84 26.54 0.70
C VAL A 193 -1.93 27.60 0.76
N GLN A 194 -1.59 28.84 0.35
CA GLN A 194 -2.52 29.96 0.37
C GLN A 194 -3.47 29.94 -0.84
N ASP A 195 -2.96 29.52 -1.98
CA ASP A 195 -3.69 29.47 -3.25
C ASP A 195 -3.33 28.22 -4.05
N ARG A 196 -3.96 28.07 -5.24
CA ARG A 196 -3.76 26.92 -6.12
C ARG A 196 -2.33 26.81 -6.69
N PHE A 197 -1.61 27.94 -6.84
CA PHE A 197 -0.27 27.93 -7.40
C PHE A 197 0.74 27.27 -6.47
N GLY A 198 0.50 27.34 -5.14
CA GLY A 198 1.30 26.61 -4.15
C GLY A 198 1.29 25.09 -4.32
N LEU A 199 0.27 24.52 -5.00
CA LEU A 199 0.20 23.09 -5.30
C LEU A 199 1.16 22.65 -6.42
N LEU A 200 1.68 23.57 -7.24
CA LEU A 200 2.60 23.22 -8.34
C LEU A 200 3.85 22.49 -7.84
N THR A 201 4.39 22.90 -6.68
CA THR A 201 5.53 22.20 -6.07
C THR A 201 5.22 20.72 -5.82
N TYR A 202 4.03 20.41 -5.35
CA TYR A 202 3.61 19.03 -5.09
C TYR A 202 3.28 18.27 -6.37
N CYS A 203 2.89 18.96 -7.44
CA CYS A 203 2.61 18.32 -8.73
C CYS A 203 3.89 17.96 -9.51
N TYR A 204 5.01 18.63 -9.24
CA TYR A 204 6.28 18.45 -9.96
C TYR A 204 7.40 17.95 -9.05
N ASP A 205 7.93 18.80 -8.18
CA ASP A 205 9.15 18.50 -7.44
C ASP A 205 8.95 17.54 -6.25
N LYS A 206 7.78 17.61 -5.60
CA LYS A 206 7.46 16.87 -4.38
C LYS A 206 6.25 15.96 -4.58
N PHE A 207 6.12 15.39 -5.77
CA PHE A 207 5.02 14.47 -6.02
C PHE A 207 5.13 13.24 -5.13
N ASP A 208 4.11 13.01 -4.31
CA ASP A 208 3.96 11.83 -3.47
C ASP A 208 2.51 11.36 -3.50
N LYS A 209 2.27 10.22 -4.14
CA LYS A 209 0.93 9.63 -4.29
C LYS A 209 0.21 9.41 -2.95
N PRO A 210 0.86 8.82 -1.91
CA PRO A 210 0.28 8.70 -0.57
C PRO A 210 -0.12 10.04 0.04
N HIS A 211 0.70 11.06 -0.14
CA HIS A 211 0.40 12.41 0.38
C HIS A 211 -0.85 12.98 -0.28
N PHE A 212 -0.98 12.89 -1.61
CA PHE A 212 -2.21 13.29 -2.29
C PHE A 212 -3.44 12.51 -1.81
N ALA A 213 -3.33 11.20 -1.68
CA ALA A 213 -4.40 10.34 -1.19
C ALA A 213 -4.85 10.72 0.22
N GLY A 214 -3.94 11.20 1.06
CA GLY A 214 -4.20 11.64 2.42
C GLY A 214 -5.22 12.76 2.54
N THR A 215 -5.45 13.56 1.49
CA THR A 215 -6.49 14.61 1.49
C THR A 215 -7.89 14.06 1.70
N VAL A 216 -8.15 12.80 1.30
CA VAL A 216 -9.45 12.14 1.47
C VAL A 216 -9.69 11.74 2.93
N PHE A 217 -8.62 11.39 3.65
CA PHE A 217 -8.68 10.88 5.03
C PHE A 217 -8.48 11.99 6.07
N ASN A 218 -8.04 13.18 5.68
CA ASN A 218 -7.85 14.29 6.60
C ASN A 218 -9.22 14.88 7.01
N ARG A 219 -9.88 14.15 7.89
CA ARG A 219 -11.03 14.67 8.65
C ARG A 219 -10.47 15.61 9.71
N SER A 220 -10.67 16.91 9.54
CA SER A 220 -10.65 17.79 10.70
C SER A 220 -11.59 17.16 11.75
N ARG A 221 -11.11 17.00 12.99
CA ARG A 221 -11.83 16.30 14.07
C ARG A 221 -13.21 16.90 14.39
N ASP A 222 -13.58 18.00 13.74
CA ASP A 222 -14.78 18.80 14.05
C ASP A 222 -15.88 18.81 12.97
N THR A 223 -15.72 18.12 11.84
CA THR A 223 -16.82 18.11 10.85
C THR A 223 -16.94 16.74 10.17
N GLN A 224 -18.10 16.11 10.31
CA GLN A 224 -18.58 15.01 9.45
C GLN A 224 -18.81 15.57 8.03
N THR A 225 -17.73 15.85 7.29
CA THR A 225 -17.84 16.33 5.91
C THR A 225 -17.70 15.13 4.99
N THR A 226 -18.80 14.61 4.51
CA THR A 226 -18.85 13.67 3.40
C THR A 226 -18.63 14.47 2.12
N ILE A 227 -17.51 14.26 1.43
CA ILE A 227 -17.33 14.75 0.05
C ILE A 227 -18.20 13.86 -0.82
N ARG A 228 -19.31 14.41 -1.33
CA ARG A 228 -20.09 13.77 -2.40
C ARG A 228 -19.51 14.27 -3.72
N ILE A 229 -18.95 13.37 -4.51
CA ILE A 229 -18.46 13.59 -5.87
C ILE A 229 -19.59 13.28 -6.86
#